data_b6ca1a01a6feba4047ab2a1fb0816bac
#
_entry.id   b6ca1a01a6feba4047ab2a1fb0816bac
#
_cell.length_a   1.000
_cell.length_b   1.000
_cell.length_c   1.000
_cell.angle_alpha   90.00
_cell.angle_beta   90.00
_cell.angle_gamma   90.00
#
_symmetry.space_group_name_H-M   'P 1'
#
loop_
_entity.id
_entity.type
_entity.pdbx_description
1 polymer ?
#
loop_
_entity_poly.entity_id
_entity_poly.type
_entity_poly.pdbx_seq_one_letter_code
_entity_poly.pdbx_strand_id
1 'polypeptide(L)'
;ADGPLAQVAGVVVCCFSDHPLVPMLRHVAPALPVVHILEAAVLHALALGNRVGILTTGAAMVPDLDAGVRRILGGASPRYAGCIATGLGVVELQTGDRAKVDATVRHAAAQGARQGMDVIVLGCAGMTGMEGLVQQGVREAGRTTRVPVVDGSKAGVHLVGGIAACHYWG
;
A
#
# COMPACT_ATOMS: atom_id res chain seq x y z
N ALA A 1 -27.29 -1.08 -18.57
CA ALA A 1 -26.54 -0.45 -17.47
C ALA A 1 -25.96 0.87 -17.97
N ASP A 2 -26.76 1.96 -17.93
CA ASP A 2 -26.37 3.27 -18.49
C ASP A 2 -25.98 4.22 -17.35
N GLY A 3 -24.99 3.84 -16.56
CA GLY A 3 -24.51 4.65 -15.45
C GLY A 3 -23.03 5.01 -15.59
N PRO A 4 -22.51 5.90 -14.74
CA PRO A 4 -21.09 6.33 -14.79
C PRO A 4 -20.10 5.17 -14.69
N LEU A 5 -20.49 4.04 -14.08
CA LEU A 5 -19.66 2.83 -13.99
C LEU A 5 -19.57 2.06 -15.32
N ALA A 6 -20.48 2.28 -16.27
CA ALA A 6 -20.42 1.61 -17.58
C ALA A 6 -19.31 2.18 -18.52
N GLN A 7 -18.75 3.33 -18.17
CA GLN A 7 -17.76 4.04 -19.00
C GLN A 7 -16.32 3.89 -18.48
N VAL A 8 -16.11 3.08 -17.44
CA VAL A 8 -14.78 2.91 -16.85
C VAL A 8 -14.32 1.46 -16.92
N ALA A 9 -13.03 1.25 -17.09
CA ALA A 9 -12.42 -0.08 -17.16
C ALA A 9 -12.26 -0.74 -15.78
N GLY A 10 -12.40 0.03 -14.69
CA GLY A 10 -12.33 -0.45 -13.32
C GLY A 10 -12.26 0.69 -12.32
N VAL A 11 -12.28 0.38 -11.03
CA VAL A 11 -12.26 1.36 -9.94
C VAL A 11 -11.15 1.06 -8.94
N VAL A 12 -10.38 2.09 -8.60
CA VAL A 12 -9.40 2.05 -7.52
C VAL A 12 -9.90 2.94 -6.38
N VAL A 13 -10.15 2.36 -5.22
CA VAL A 13 -10.48 3.10 -4.00
C VAL A 13 -9.18 3.55 -3.34
N CYS A 14 -8.86 4.84 -3.43
CA CYS A 14 -7.62 5.43 -2.94
C CYS A 14 -7.64 5.67 -1.42
N CYS A 15 -8.09 4.69 -0.66
CA CYS A 15 -7.97 4.64 0.78
C CYS A 15 -7.12 3.44 1.17
N PHE A 16 -6.06 3.67 1.95
CA PHE A 16 -5.19 2.59 2.39
C PHE A 16 -5.82 1.90 3.62
N SER A 17 -6.86 1.14 3.38
CA SER A 17 -7.65 0.41 4.37
C SER A 17 -8.45 -0.70 3.68
N ASP A 18 -9.00 -1.63 4.47
CA ASP A 18 -10.04 -2.55 3.99
C ASP A 18 -11.38 -1.81 3.88
N HIS A 19 -11.54 -1.10 2.78
CA HIS A 19 -12.61 -0.12 2.62
C HIS A 19 -13.93 -0.78 2.19
N PRO A 20 -15.07 -0.53 2.89
CA PRO A 20 -16.35 -1.18 2.62
C PRO A 20 -16.94 -0.86 1.23
N LEU A 21 -16.52 0.22 0.60
CA LEU A 21 -16.94 0.57 -0.76
C LEU A 21 -16.56 -0.50 -1.79
N VAL A 22 -15.45 -1.24 -1.58
CA VAL A 22 -15.01 -2.28 -2.52
C VAL A 22 -16.04 -3.42 -2.65
N PRO A 23 -16.46 -4.12 -1.58
CA PRO A 23 -17.48 -5.14 -1.71
C PRO A 23 -18.84 -4.58 -2.16
N MET A 24 -19.19 -3.34 -1.81
CA MET A 24 -20.42 -2.70 -2.29
C MET A 24 -20.39 -2.51 -3.81
N LEU A 25 -19.30 -1.99 -4.36
CA LEU A 25 -19.14 -1.80 -5.80
C LEU A 25 -19.08 -3.14 -6.55
N ARG A 26 -18.38 -4.13 -6.01
CA ARG A 26 -18.34 -5.49 -6.58
C ARG A 26 -19.72 -6.14 -6.61
N HIS A 27 -20.61 -5.82 -5.65
CA HIS A 27 -22.00 -6.31 -5.63
C HIS A 27 -22.85 -5.68 -6.74
N VAL A 28 -22.75 -4.35 -6.95
CA VAL A 28 -23.60 -3.64 -7.92
C VAL A 28 -23.05 -3.67 -9.35
N ALA A 29 -21.77 -3.93 -9.53
CA ALA A 29 -21.09 -4.01 -10.81
C ALA A 29 -20.11 -5.21 -10.83
N PRO A 30 -20.60 -6.46 -10.84
CA PRO A 30 -19.78 -7.66 -10.63
C PRO A 30 -18.76 -7.92 -11.76
N ALA A 31 -18.97 -7.38 -12.95
CA ALA A 31 -18.04 -7.47 -14.06
C ALA A 31 -16.95 -6.36 -14.03
N LEU A 32 -17.04 -5.41 -13.11
CA LEU A 32 -16.08 -4.32 -13.01
C LEU A 32 -14.98 -4.66 -12.00
N PRO A 33 -13.68 -4.63 -12.38
CA PRO A 33 -12.61 -4.80 -11.41
C PRO A 33 -12.59 -3.61 -10.43
N VAL A 34 -12.69 -3.93 -9.13
CA VAL A 34 -12.66 -2.94 -8.04
C VAL A 34 -11.68 -3.39 -6.99
N VAL A 35 -10.72 -2.55 -6.63
CA VAL A 35 -9.75 -2.79 -5.57
C VAL A 35 -9.56 -1.55 -4.69
N HIS A 36 -9.16 -1.72 -3.44
CA HIS A 36 -8.56 -0.63 -2.67
C HIS A 36 -7.03 -0.71 -2.72
N ILE A 37 -6.37 0.41 -2.48
CA ILE A 37 -4.91 0.51 -2.63
C ILE A 37 -4.11 -0.35 -1.64
N LEU A 38 -4.69 -0.73 -0.48
CA LEU A 38 -4.09 -1.71 0.43
C LEU A 38 -4.03 -3.12 -0.21
N GLU A 39 -5.16 -3.60 -0.77
CA GLU A 39 -5.22 -4.91 -1.44
C GLU A 39 -4.22 -4.97 -2.60
N ALA A 40 -4.25 -3.97 -3.47
CA ALA A 40 -3.35 -3.90 -4.61
C ALA A 40 -1.88 -3.87 -4.21
N ALA A 41 -1.53 -3.09 -3.18
CA ALA A 41 -0.17 -3.00 -2.67
C ALA A 41 0.34 -4.32 -2.09
N VAL A 42 -0.49 -5.01 -1.30
CA VAL A 42 -0.14 -6.31 -0.72
C VAL A 42 0.10 -7.34 -1.81
N LEU A 43 -0.79 -7.42 -2.82
CA LEU A 43 -0.64 -8.36 -3.94
C LEU A 43 0.65 -8.10 -4.73
N HIS A 44 0.98 -6.85 -5.03
CA HIS A 44 2.26 -6.50 -5.69
C HIS A 44 3.46 -6.85 -4.81
N ALA A 45 3.40 -6.52 -3.52
CA ALA A 45 4.49 -6.76 -2.59
C ALA A 45 4.81 -8.26 -2.45
N LEU A 46 3.79 -9.12 -2.44
CA LEU A 46 3.94 -10.58 -2.39
C LEU A 46 4.64 -11.14 -3.63
N ALA A 47 4.57 -10.47 -4.77
CA ALA A 47 5.30 -10.86 -5.97
C ALA A 47 6.76 -10.40 -5.97
N LEU A 48 7.12 -9.45 -5.09
CA LEU A 48 8.44 -8.82 -5.06
C LEU A 48 9.34 -9.31 -3.92
N GLY A 49 8.77 -9.91 -2.87
CA GLY A 49 9.55 -10.41 -1.73
C GLY A 49 8.76 -11.33 -0.81
N ASN A 50 9.38 -11.72 0.28
CA ASN A 50 8.88 -12.74 1.21
C ASN A 50 8.49 -12.18 2.59
N ARG A 51 8.92 -10.96 2.93
CA ARG A 51 8.67 -10.32 4.23
C ARG A 51 8.20 -8.89 4.01
N VAL A 52 6.92 -8.78 3.68
CA VAL A 52 6.25 -7.51 3.37
C VAL A 52 6.02 -6.71 4.65
N GLY A 53 6.51 -5.48 4.70
CA GLY A 53 6.20 -4.52 5.76
C GLY A 53 5.48 -3.29 5.23
N ILE A 54 4.71 -2.65 6.09
CA ILE A 54 3.99 -1.40 5.77
C ILE A 54 4.56 -0.25 6.59
N LEU A 55 4.84 0.88 5.95
CA LEU A 55 5.07 2.15 6.63
C LEU A 55 3.80 2.99 6.55
N THR A 56 3.24 3.35 7.68
CA THR A 56 2.01 4.16 7.73
C THR A 56 2.20 5.48 8.48
N THR A 57 1.17 6.28 8.54
CA THR A 57 1.13 7.59 9.20
C THR A 57 1.01 7.46 10.72
N GLY A 58 -0.17 7.57 11.28
CA GLY A 58 -0.41 7.51 12.72
C GLY A 58 -0.50 6.09 13.27
N ALA A 59 -0.06 5.90 14.51
CA ALA A 59 -0.08 4.59 15.18
C ALA A 59 -1.50 4.03 15.37
N ALA A 60 -2.51 4.88 15.44
CA ALA A 60 -3.91 4.44 15.54
C ALA A 60 -4.40 3.63 14.33
N MET A 61 -3.73 3.77 13.17
CA MET A 61 -4.09 3.02 11.96
C MET A 61 -3.55 1.59 11.95
N VAL A 62 -2.54 1.28 12.76
CA VAL A 62 -1.83 -0.01 12.72
C VAL A 62 -2.75 -1.21 12.95
N PRO A 63 -3.65 -1.24 13.96
CA PRO A 63 -4.52 -2.38 14.19
C PRO A 63 -5.45 -2.68 13.00
N ASP A 64 -6.01 -1.64 12.38
CA ASP A 64 -6.92 -1.79 11.24
C ASP A 64 -6.17 -2.26 9.99
N LEU A 65 -4.95 -1.77 9.78
CA LEU A 65 -4.09 -2.20 8.67
C LEU A 65 -3.66 -3.66 8.86
N ASP A 66 -3.25 -4.06 10.05
CA ASP A 66 -2.90 -5.44 10.37
C ASP A 66 -4.10 -6.39 10.16
N ALA A 67 -5.31 -5.97 10.56
CA ALA A 67 -6.52 -6.73 10.33
C ALA A 67 -6.84 -6.84 8.82
N GLY A 68 -6.71 -5.76 8.08
CA GLY A 68 -6.92 -5.72 6.63
C GLY A 68 -5.95 -6.64 5.88
N VAL A 69 -4.66 -6.59 6.23
CA VAL A 69 -3.64 -7.48 5.63
C VAL A 69 -3.95 -8.95 5.94
N ARG A 70 -4.30 -9.29 7.19
CA ARG A 70 -4.69 -10.66 7.55
C ARG A 70 -5.90 -11.14 6.75
N ARG A 71 -6.87 -10.29 6.49
CA ARG A 71 -8.03 -10.64 5.65
C ARG A 71 -7.61 -10.94 4.22
N ILE A 72 -6.75 -10.12 3.62
CA ILE A 72 -6.22 -10.34 2.26
C ILE A 72 -5.43 -11.66 2.19
N LEU A 73 -4.65 -11.98 3.23
CA LEU A 73 -3.81 -13.19 3.29
C LEU A 73 -4.57 -14.45 3.75
N GLY A 74 -5.83 -14.33 4.17
CA GLY A 74 -6.62 -15.43 4.69
C GLY A 74 -6.26 -15.82 6.14
N GLY A 75 -5.49 -15.00 6.84
CA GLY A 75 -5.07 -15.23 8.23
C GLY A 75 -3.69 -14.67 8.54
N ALA A 76 -3.10 -15.15 9.65
CA ALA A 76 -1.72 -14.84 10.00
C ALA A 76 -0.76 -15.47 8.97
N SER A 77 0.22 -14.71 8.52
CA SER A 77 1.18 -15.16 7.52
C SER A 77 2.60 -14.74 7.90
N PRO A 78 3.59 -15.65 7.80
CA PRO A 78 5.00 -15.30 8.00
C PRO A 78 5.52 -14.32 6.95
N ARG A 79 4.78 -14.15 5.85
CA ARG A 79 5.10 -13.18 4.79
C ARG A 79 4.72 -11.73 5.15
N TYR A 80 4.00 -11.50 6.23
CA TYR A 80 3.71 -10.18 6.75
C TYR A 80 4.58 -9.86 7.94
N ALA A 81 5.45 -8.87 7.81
CA ALA A 81 6.41 -8.46 8.84
C ALA A 81 5.84 -7.41 9.81
N GLY A 82 4.63 -6.92 9.56
CA GLY A 82 3.96 -5.92 10.40
C GLY A 82 3.96 -4.52 9.80
N CYS A 83 3.40 -3.59 10.56
CA CYS A 83 3.24 -2.20 10.21
C CYS A 83 4.07 -1.30 11.14
N ILE A 84 4.77 -0.32 10.59
CA ILE A 84 5.51 0.71 11.33
C ILE A 84 4.83 2.06 11.09
N ALA A 85 4.42 2.71 12.17
CA ALA A 85 3.87 4.06 12.10
C ALA A 85 5.00 5.10 12.14
N THR A 86 4.93 6.09 11.27
CA THR A 86 5.85 7.24 11.28
C THR A 86 5.50 8.23 12.39
N GLY A 87 4.26 8.22 12.87
CA GLY A 87 3.73 9.23 13.80
C GLY A 87 3.33 10.54 13.14
N LEU A 88 3.57 10.69 11.84
CA LEU A 88 3.18 11.89 11.08
C LEU A 88 1.68 11.84 10.73
N GLY A 89 1.01 12.98 10.80
CA GLY A 89 -0.35 13.13 10.27
C GLY A 89 -0.34 13.25 8.74
N VAL A 90 -1.48 12.93 8.09
CA VAL A 90 -1.61 13.04 6.63
C VAL A 90 -1.36 14.47 6.14
N VAL A 91 -1.88 15.46 6.86
CA VAL A 91 -1.64 16.89 6.56
C VAL A 91 -0.17 17.23 6.76
N GLU A 92 0.46 16.76 7.85
CA GLU A 92 1.87 17.00 8.14
C GLU A 92 2.81 16.43 7.07
N LEU A 93 2.47 15.28 6.46
CA LEU A 93 3.20 14.73 5.32
C LEU A 93 3.28 15.70 4.14
N GLN A 94 2.24 16.52 3.93
CA GLN A 94 2.11 17.41 2.78
C GLN A 94 2.61 18.82 3.07
N THR A 95 2.33 19.35 4.27
CA THR A 95 2.53 20.75 4.62
C THR A 95 3.50 20.96 5.79
N GLY A 96 3.97 19.90 6.42
CA GLY A 96 4.91 19.97 7.53
C GLY A 96 6.33 20.35 7.10
N ASP A 97 7.18 20.58 8.11
CA ASP A 97 8.62 20.80 7.88
C ASP A 97 9.22 19.66 7.08
N ARG A 98 9.72 19.94 5.89
CA ARG A 98 10.20 18.94 4.94
C ARG A 98 11.36 18.13 5.50
N ALA A 99 12.30 18.78 6.20
CA ALA A 99 13.46 18.10 6.76
C ALA A 99 13.06 17.11 7.87
N LYS A 100 12.09 17.50 8.72
CA LYS A 100 11.52 16.64 9.75
C LYS A 100 10.77 15.45 9.14
N VAL A 101 9.91 15.71 8.16
CA VAL A 101 9.14 14.66 7.46
C VAL A 101 10.08 13.65 6.82
N ASP A 102 11.08 14.12 6.07
CA ASP A 102 12.03 13.27 5.36
C ASP A 102 12.87 12.42 6.34
N ALA A 103 13.34 13.02 7.43
CA ALA A 103 14.08 12.30 8.46
C ALA A 103 13.24 11.22 9.13
N THR A 104 11.97 11.52 9.43
CA THR A 104 11.04 10.58 10.07
C THR A 104 10.72 9.41 9.16
N VAL A 105 10.45 9.64 7.88
CA VAL A 105 10.19 8.58 6.90
C VAL A 105 11.42 7.69 6.72
N ARG A 106 12.62 8.27 6.58
CA ARG A 106 13.88 7.49 6.50
C ARG A 106 14.11 6.65 7.76
N HIS A 107 13.88 7.21 8.94
CA HIS A 107 14.02 6.49 10.20
C HIS A 107 13.09 5.27 10.28
N ALA A 108 11.82 5.44 9.95
CA ALA A 108 10.85 4.35 9.91
C ALA A 108 11.25 3.26 8.88
N ALA A 109 11.73 3.66 7.71
CA ALA A 109 12.24 2.74 6.69
C ALA A 109 13.47 1.96 7.17
N ALA A 110 14.41 2.64 7.84
CA ALA A 110 15.58 2.00 8.44
C ALA A 110 15.19 0.99 9.53
N GLN A 111 14.18 1.33 10.34
CA GLN A 111 13.63 0.39 11.33
C GLN A 111 13.05 -0.86 10.66
N GLY A 112 12.23 -0.72 9.61
CA GLY A 112 11.67 -1.83 8.85
C GLY A 112 12.75 -2.73 8.25
N ALA A 113 13.79 -2.12 7.66
CA ALA A 113 14.92 -2.85 7.12
C ALA A 113 15.67 -3.68 8.19
N ARG A 114 15.89 -3.10 9.39
CA ARG A 114 16.48 -3.82 10.53
C ARG A 114 15.60 -4.96 11.04
N GLN A 115 14.28 -4.84 10.96
CA GLN A 115 13.31 -5.89 11.30
C GLN A 115 13.20 -6.97 10.22
N GLY A 116 13.97 -6.86 9.14
CA GLY A 116 14.04 -7.86 8.09
C GLY A 116 12.93 -7.75 7.03
N MET A 117 12.28 -6.59 6.91
CA MET A 117 11.40 -6.34 5.78
C MET A 117 12.24 -6.35 4.49
N ASP A 118 11.83 -7.15 3.51
CA ASP A 118 12.47 -7.25 2.20
C ASP A 118 11.65 -6.59 1.08
N VAL A 119 10.41 -6.20 1.39
CA VAL A 119 9.57 -5.29 0.60
C VAL A 119 8.89 -4.32 1.56
N ILE A 120 8.88 -3.04 1.22
CA ILE A 120 8.23 -2.00 2.01
C ILE A 120 7.09 -1.38 1.19
N VAL A 121 5.90 -1.32 1.80
CA VAL A 121 4.70 -0.71 1.22
C VAL A 121 4.48 0.67 1.83
N LEU A 122 4.18 1.67 0.99
CA LEU A 122 3.73 3.00 1.44
C LEU A 122 2.26 2.91 1.86
N GLY A 123 2.02 2.94 3.17
CA GLY A 123 0.75 2.67 3.84
C GLY A 123 -0.20 3.87 3.95
N CYS A 124 -0.06 4.85 3.07
CA CYS A 124 -0.98 5.99 2.96
C CYS A 124 -0.86 6.57 1.56
N ALA A 125 -1.97 6.96 0.94
CA ALA A 125 -1.96 7.68 -0.34
C ALA A 125 -1.14 8.99 -0.28
N GLY A 126 -1.10 9.64 0.89
CA GLY A 126 -0.28 10.83 1.11
C GLY A 126 1.24 10.60 1.08
N MET A 127 1.69 9.34 1.05
CA MET A 127 3.11 8.97 0.92
C MET A 127 3.53 8.71 -0.53
N THR A 128 2.63 8.81 -1.49
CA THR A 128 2.95 8.66 -2.92
C THR A 128 4.12 9.57 -3.31
N GLY A 129 5.12 8.99 -3.98
CA GLY A 129 6.34 9.70 -4.38
C GLY A 129 7.48 9.68 -3.33
N MET A 130 7.28 9.06 -2.16
CA MET A 130 8.31 8.98 -1.10
C MET A 130 9.22 7.73 -1.23
N GLU A 131 9.14 6.99 -2.32
CA GLU A 131 9.93 5.77 -2.54
C GLU A 131 11.44 6.03 -2.39
N GLY A 132 11.92 7.18 -2.88
CA GLY A 132 13.32 7.58 -2.77
C GLY A 132 13.79 7.77 -1.31
N LEU A 133 12.94 8.34 -0.45
CA LEU A 133 13.22 8.51 0.98
C LEU A 133 13.28 7.16 1.70
N VAL A 134 12.35 6.25 1.39
CA VAL A 134 12.35 4.90 1.96
C VAL A 134 13.61 4.15 1.55
N GLN A 135 14.01 4.21 0.26
CA GLN A 135 15.26 3.62 -0.23
C GLN A 135 16.48 4.19 0.48
N GLN A 136 16.47 5.49 0.79
CA GLN A 136 17.56 6.13 1.53
C GLN A 136 17.63 5.59 2.97
N GLY A 137 16.50 5.51 3.69
CA GLY A 137 16.45 4.94 5.03
C GLY A 137 16.89 3.47 5.07
N VAL A 138 16.54 2.68 4.07
CA VAL A 138 17.02 1.29 3.93
C VAL A 138 18.53 1.22 3.81
N ARG A 139 19.16 2.11 3.01
CA ARG A 139 20.62 2.20 2.91
C ARG A 139 21.26 2.65 4.23
N GLU A 140 20.67 3.61 4.92
CA GLU A 140 21.11 4.07 6.25
C GLU A 140 21.07 2.96 7.32
N ALA A 141 20.21 1.95 7.13
CA ALA A 141 20.19 0.74 7.96
C ALA A 141 21.30 -0.28 7.64
N GLY A 142 22.20 0.01 6.68
CA GLY A 142 23.28 -0.86 6.26
C GLY A 142 22.87 -1.98 5.29
N ARG A 143 21.63 -1.95 4.72
CA ARG A 143 21.21 -2.93 3.72
C ARG A 143 21.88 -2.64 2.38
N THR A 144 22.65 -3.60 1.88
CA THR A 144 23.32 -3.54 0.58
C THR A 144 22.40 -4.01 -0.56
N THR A 145 21.45 -4.89 -0.26
CA THR A 145 20.45 -5.36 -1.22
C THR A 145 19.34 -4.32 -1.39
N ARG A 146 18.90 -4.12 -2.64
CA ARG A 146 17.76 -3.24 -2.94
C ARG A 146 16.49 -3.84 -2.35
N VAL A 147 15.75 -3.05 -1.57
CA VAL A 147 14.42 -3.39 -1.04
C VAL A 147 13.38 -2.72 -1.92
N PRO A 148 12.50 -3.45 -2.63
CA PRO A 148 11.42 -2.85 -3.39
C PRO A 148 10.51 -2.00 -2.50
N VAL A 149 10.05 -0.86 -3.03
CA VAL A 149 9.09 0.02 -2.37
C VAL A 149 7.83 0.09 -3.23
N VAL A 150 6.69 -0.30 -2.66
CA VAL A 150 5.41 -0.36 -3.35
C VAL A 150 4.55 0.83 -2.95
N ASP A 151 4.19 1.65 -3.93
CA ASP A 151 3.17 2.67 -3.81
C ASP A 151 1.81 2.06 -4.11
N GLY A 152 0.89 2.10 -3.14
CA GLY A 152 -0.43 1.48 -3.27
C GLY A 152 -1.30 2.10 -4.37
N SER A 153 -1.16 3.39 -4.62
CA SER A 153 -1.92 4.08 -5.67
C SER A 153 -1.47 3.61 -7.05
N LYS A 154 -0.16 3.54 -7.28
CA LYS A 154 0.41 2.99 -8.53
C LYS A 154 0.06 1.51 -8.69
N ALA A 155 0.18 0.72 -7.62
CA ALA A 155 -0.19 -0.70 -7.63
C ALA A 155 -1.67 -0.89 -7.99
N GLY A 156 -2.58 -0.06 -7.46
CA GLY A 156 -4.00 -0.10 -7.77
C GLY A 156 -4.29 0.13 -9.25
N VAL A 157 -3.70 1.17 -9.83
CA VAL A 157 -3.86 1.49 -11.26
C VAL A 157 -3.34 0.35 -12.15
N HIS A 158 -2.14 -0.18 -11.85
CA HIS A 158 -1.56 -1.28 -12.62
C HIS A 158 -2.38 -2.56 -12.50
N LEU A 159 -2.85 -2.90 -11.29
CA LEU A 159 -3.64 -4.12 -11.08
C LEU A 159 -4.97 -4.05 -11.83
N VAL A 160 -5.73 -2.96 -11.66
CA VAL A 160 -7.01 -2.77 -12.34
C VAL A 160 -6.83 -2.70 -13.86
N GLY A 161 -5.83 -1.96 -14.34
CA GLY A 161 -5.53 -1.87 -15.76
C GLY A 161 -5.15 -3.20 -16.37
N GLY A 162 -4.34 -4.01 -15.68
CA GLY A 162 -3.97 -5.36 -16.11
C GLY A 162 -5.17 -6.30 -16.16
N ILE A 163 -6.03 -6.30 -15.14
CA ILE A 163 -7.26 -7.11 -15.11
C ILE A 163 -8.20 -6.71 -16.26
N ALA A 164 -8.40 -5.41 -16.46
CA ALA A 164 -9.26 -4.91 -17.54
C ALA A 164 -8.74 -5.31 -18.93
N ALA A 165 -7.42 -5.27 -19.14
CA ALA A 165 -6.78 -5.67 -20.40
C ALA A 165 -6.87 -7.17 -20.68
N CYS A 166 -7.08 -8.01 -19.67
CA CYS A 166 -7.21 -9.46 -19.84
C CYS A 166 -8.59 -9.91 -20.35
N HIS A 167 -9.58 -9.02 -20.41
CA HIS A 167 -10.94 -9.33 -20.89
C HIS A 167 -11.55 -10.61 -20.29
N TYR A 168 -11.42 -10.81 -18.96
CA TYR A 168 -11.89 -12.04 -18.29
C TYR A 168 -13.41 -12.29 -18.40
N TRP A 169 -14.18 -11.31 -18.78
CA TRP A 169 -15.65 -11.41 -18.93
C TRP A 169 -16.12 -11.46 -20.39
N GLY A 170 -15.23 -11.60 -21.34
CA GLY A 170 -15.56 -11.71 -22.79
C GLY A 170 -15.66 -10.38 -23.50
#